data_6e40315d465542d8e0bab390ae5bab5d
#
_entry.id   6e40315d465542d8e0bab390ae5bab5d
#
_cell.length_a   1.000
_cell.length_b   1.000
_cell.length_c   1.000
_cell.angle_alpha   90.00
_cell.angle_beta   90.00
_cell.angle_gamma   90.00
#
_symmetry.space_group_name_H-M   'P 1'
#
loop_
_entity.id
_entity.type
_entity.pdbx_description
1 polymer ?
#
loop_
_entity_poly.entity_id
_entity_poly.type
_entity_poly.pdbx_seq_one_letter_code
_entity_poly.pdbx_strand_id
1 'polypeptide(L)'
;FGDMQAMNRMFGWESDKARTIALAKAINKPIAPIEIDQAAAPAQEVVIEKPADVNPYLVPIRHTALEKELTVGSGIRCVTGRAFAGGSDLGYNRMNFRWGNVGTFQISPGSHMWQVVSEAYRRKETVPLTFCFGVPAACTLVAGGAFGYAIMPHGCDEIGIAGAIQGSPVRLVKARTVDAMALADAEIVIEGYIDPRDKRFETAEAEADGTQGRHHFHPEWAGYMGKSYRAPTFHVTGITMRKQESKPIIFALGAHTLDEHNIDTCIREACMYELCNRLQPGIVQDVNVPYCMTDWGGVIIQVKKRNRIEEGWQRNFLTALLATSQGMRIAIAVSEDIDIYSMDDVLWAITTRMNPQKDLVIPTPGGRGQTFMPAERMTAGDKQWTATNTSYEGGLAIDATTPYGYEEDFLRPQYPVGHVKLEDFLSKDQIANVKGRMSGWLTILAKTGF
;
A
#
# COMPACT_ATOMS: atom_id res chain seq x y z
N PHE A 1 -11.30 7.29 1.22
CA PHE A 1 -10.39 6.48 0.40
C PHE A 1 -11.06 5.26 -0.25
N GLY A 2 -12.21 4.77 0.21
CA GLY A 2 -12.93 3.65 -0.40
C GLY A 2 -13.47 3.88 -1.83
N ASP A 3 -13.42 5.10 -2.34
CA ASP A 3 -13.76 5.47 -3.73
C ASP A 3 -12.59 6.17 -4.39
N MET A 4 -11.94 5.48 -5.35
CA MET A 4 -10.77 5.99 -6.08
C MET A 4 -11.11 7.25 -6.89
N GLN A 5 -12.30 7.35 -7.47
CA GLN A 5 -12.69 8.54 -8.23
C GLN A 5 -12.93 9.74 -7.30
N ALA A 6 -13.50 9.52 -6.12
CA ALA A 6 -13.62 10.59 -5.13
C ALA A 6 -12.25 11.08 -4.67
N MET A 7 -11.29 10.16 -4.48
CA MET A 7 -9.91 10.49 -4.15
C MET A 7 -9.23 11.26 -5.29
N ASN A 8 -9.37 10.83 -6.53
CA ASN A 8 -8.86 11.57 -7.68
C ASN A 8 -9.41 13.00 -7.72
N ARG A 9 -10.72 13.19 -7.49
CA ARG A 9 -11.33 14.54 -7.41
C ARG A 9 -10.76 15.37 -6.27
N MET A 10 -10.52 14.77 -5.10
CA MET A 10 -9.97 15.46 -3.93
C MET A 10 -8.58 16.07 -4.20
N PHE A 11 -7.75 15.37 -4.97
CA PHE A 11 -6.42 15.83 -5.34
C PHE A 11 -6.35 16.52 -6.70
N GLY A 12 -7.46 16.65 -7.43
CA GLY A 12 -7.51 17.27 -8.75
C GLY A 12 -6.90 16.43 -9.87
N TRP A 13 -6.85 15.10 -9.72
CA TRP A 13 -6.39 14.20 -10.77
C TRP A 13 -7.54 13.83 -11.70
N GLU A 14 -7.32 14.01 -13.01
CA GLU A 14 -8.34 13.79 -14.03
C GLU A 14 -8.64 12.31 -14.30
N SER A 15 -7.71 11.41 -13.97
CA SER A 15 -7.83 9.96 -14.18
C SER A 15 -6.85 9.20 -13.28
N ASP A 16 -7.02 7.87 -13.19
CA ASP A 16 -6.10 7.00 -12.48
C ASP A 16 -4.67 7.07 -13.05
N LYS A 17 -4.53 7.09 -14.36
CA LYS A 17 -3.25 7.33 -15.03
C LYS A 17 -2.63 8.68 -14.66
N ALA A 18 -3.42 9.75 -14.63
CA ALA A 18 -2.95 11.08 -14.23
C ALA A 18 -2.48 11.09 -12.77
N ARG A 19 -3.18 10.36 -11.88
CA ARG A 19 -2.77 10.13 -10.49
C ARG A 19 -1.39 9.47 -10.43
N THR A 20 -1.22 8.33 -11.08
CA THR A 20 0.04 7.57 -11.09
C THR A 20 1.22 8.44 -11.53
N ILE A 21 1.05 9.20 -12.60
CA ILE A 21 2.07 10.14 -13.12
C ILE A 21 2.33 11.29 -12.14
N ALA A 22 1.29 11.86 -11.53
CA ALA A 22 1.42 12.95 -10.56
C ALA A 22 2.18 12.49 -9.32
N LEU A 23 1.87 11.30 -8.79
CA LEU A 23 2.55 10.71 -7.65
C LEU A 23 4.01 10.36 -7.96
N ALA A 24 4.31 9.81 -9.13
CA ALA A 24 5.68 9.58 -9.58
C ALA A 24 6.49 10.90 -9.65
N LYS A 25 5.88 11.99 -10.10
CA LYS A 25 6.52 13.33 -10.08
C LYS A 25 6.76 13.82 -8.66
N ALA A 26 5.81 13.61 -7.74
CA ALA A 26 5.95 14.01 -6.34
C ALA A 26 7.09 13.24 -5.64
N ILE A 27 7.23 11.95 -5.90
CA ILE A 27 8.35 11.12 -5.40
C ILE A 27 9.70 11.69 -5.82
N ASN A 28 9.81 12.19 -7.06
CA ASN A 28 11.06 12.73 -7.58
C ASN A 28 11.32 14.20 -7.21
N LYS A 29 10.32 14.91 -6.67
CA LYS A 29 10.41 16.34 -6.34
C LYS A 29 9.73 16.64 -5.01
N PRO A 30 10.23 16.10 -3.90
CA PRO A 30 9.65 16.34 -2.58
C PRO A 30 9.72 17.83 -2.20
N ILE A 31 8.73 18.30 -1.44
CA ILE A 31 8.70 19.63 -0.80
C ILE A 31 9.02 19.42 0.68
N ALA A 32 10.19 19.88 1.11
CA ALA A 32 10.65 19.70 2.47
C ALA A 32 9.62 20.18 3.52
N PRO A 33 9.41 19.44 4.61
CA PRO A 33 8.52 19.85 5.68
C PRO A 33 9.05 21.08 6.41
N ILE A 34 8.18 21.76 7.15
CA ILE A 34 8.53 22.89 8.02
C ILE A 34 8.20 22.55 9.47
N GLU A 35 9.08 22.93 10.38
CA GLU A 35 8.82 22.88 11.81
C GLU A 35 8.07 24.15 12.24
N ILE A 36 7.03 23.98 13.07
CA ILE A 36 6.27 25.07 13.66
C ILE A 36 6.36 25.02 15.19
N ASP A 37 6.09 26.17 15.81
CA ASP A 37 6.06 26.26 17.27
C ASP A 37 4.94 25.39 17.87
N GLN A 38 5.19 24.82 19.03
CA GLN A 38 4.24 23.99 19.77
C GLN A 38 2.93 24.72 20.07
N ALA A 39 2.98 26.01 20.33
CA ALA A 39 1.81 26.85 20.60
C ALA A 39 0.92 27.04 19.35
N ALA A 40 1.47 26.87 18.16
CA ALA A 40 0.76 27.00 16.89
C ALA A 40 0.28 25.65 16.31
N ALA A 41 0.62 24.54 16.97
CA ALA A 41 0.30 23.20 16.47
C ALA A 41 -1.09 22.75 16.92
N PRO A 42 -2.06 22.55 16.00
CA PRO A 42 -3.40 22.06 16.35
C PRO A 42 -3.37 20.74 17.10
N ALA A 43 -2.46 19.84 16.74
CA ALA A 43 -2.30 18.53 17.39
C ALA A 43 -1.86 18.64 18.88
N GLN A 44 -1.51 19.80 19.39
CA GLN A 44 -1.02 19.99 20.75
C GLN A 44 -1.87 20.96 21.62
N GLU A 45 -3.11 21.21 21.24
CA GLU A 45 -4.04 22.04 22.03
C GLU A 45 -4.41 21.40 23.37
N VAL A 46 -4.43 20.06 23.43
CA VAL A 46 -4.62 19.29 24.67
C VAL A 46 -3.43 18.36 24.84
N VAL A 47 -2.89 18.28 26.05
CA VAL A 47 -1.74 17.44 26.40
C VAL A 47 -2.09 16.57 27.61
N ILE A 48 -1.89 15.27 27.48
CA ILE A 48 -2.08 14.27 28.54
C ILE A 48 -0.75 13.55 28.73
N GLU A 49 -0.08 13.84 29.82
CA GLU A 49 1.18 13.19 30.17
C GLU A 49 0.92 11.90 30.94
N LYS A 50 1.74 10.87 30.64
CA LYS A 50 1.75 9.58 31.34
C LYS A 50 0.34 8.97 31.49
N PRO A 51 -0.40 8.78 30.39
CA PRO A 51 -1.71 8.14 30.46
C PRO A 51 -1.55 6.71 31.00
N ALA A 52 -2.42 6.31 31.91
CA ALA A 52 -2.43 4.93 32.43
C ALA A 52 -2.99 3.94 31.40
N ASP A 53 -3.92 4.41 30.57
CA ASP A 53 -4.55 3.65 29.48
C ASP A 53 -4.80 4.58 28.30
N VAL A 54 -4.44 4.12 27.10
CA VAL A 54 -4.63 4.87 25.86
C VAL A 54 -5.93 4.51 25.12
N ASN A 55 -6.51 3.35 25.41
CA ASN A 55 -7.70 2.86 24.71
C ASN A 55 -8.90 3.83 24.74
N PRO A 56 -9.17 4.60 25.81
CA PRO A 56 -10.25 5.59 25.82
C PRO A 56 -10.10 6.73 24.80
N TYR A 57 -8.88 7.02 24.37
CA TYR A 57 -8.57 8.11 23.41
C TYR A 57 -8.51 7.62 21.98
N LEU A 58 -8.36 6.32 21.77
CA LEU A 58 -8.35 5.68 20.47
C LEU A 58 -9.71 5.03 20.19
N VAL A 59 -9.91 4.59 18.97
CA VAL A 59 -11.03 3.74 18.59
C VAL A 59 -10.44 2.39 18.16
N PRO A 60 -10.03 1.52 19.11
CA PRO A 60 -9.58 0.19 18.75
C PRO A 60 -10.77 -0.60 18.20
N ILE A 61 -10.54 -1.29 17.10
CA ILE A 61 -11.60 -2.01 16.39
C ILE A 61 -11.33 -3.51 16.36
N ARG A 62 -12.41 -4.26 16.19
CA ARG A 62 -12.40 -5.66 15.82
C ARG A 62 -12.97 -5.77 14.42
N HIS A 63 -12.14 -6.11 13.45
CA HIS A 63 -12.55 -6.17 12.03
C HIS A 63 -13.45 -7.39 11.76
N THR A 64 -13.23 -8.48 12.48
CA THR A 64 -13.99 -9.72 12.31
C THR A 64 -14.26 -10.41 13.65
N ALA A 65 -15.26 -11.30 13.69
CA ALA A 65 -15.53 -12.13 14.86
C ALA A 65 -14.38 -13.11 15.19
N LEU A 66 -13.46 -13.33 14.27
CA LEU A 66 -12.29 -14.21 14.47
C LEU A 66 -11.15 -13.51 15.21
N GLU A 67 -11.13 -12.18 15.27
CA GLU A 67 -10.16 -11.44 16.10
C GLU A 67 -10.52 -11.58 17.57
N LYS A 68 -9.53 -11.91 18.38
CA LYS A 68 -9.70 -12.06 19.84
C LYS A 68 -9.36 -10.78 20.59
N GLU A 69 -8.49 -9.96 20.04
CA GLU A 69 -8.04 -8.70 20.64
C GLU A 69 -8.51 -7.50 19.76
N LEU A 70 -8.55 -6.34 20.37
CA LEU A 70 -8.81 -5.10 19.66
C LEU A 70 -7.49 -4.57 19.05
N THR A 71 -7.56 -4.05 17.82
CA THR A 71 -6.40 -3.50 17.11
C THR A 71 -6.55 -2.04 16.81
N VAL A 72 -5.41 -1.37 16.69
CA VAL A 72 -5.29 0.00 16.21
C VAL A 72 -4.35 -0.06 15.01
N GLY A 73 -4.89 0.04 13.81
CA GLY A 73 -4.14 -0.06 12.54
C GLY A 73 -3.94 1.26 11.82
N SER A 74 -4.82 2.25 12.05
CA SER A 74 -4.87 3.50 11.30
C SER A 74 -3.91 4.60 11.77
N GLY A 75 -3.10 4.35 12.79
CA GLY A 75 -2.08 5.30 13.23
C GLY A 75 -0.89 5.33 12.28
N ILE A 76 -0.52 6.53 11.85
CA ILE A 76 0.66 6.75 11.00
C ILE A 76 1.84 7.09 11.88
N ARG A 77 2.85 6.23 11.90
CA ARG A 77 4.11 6.55 12.56
C ARG A 77 4.80 7.68 11.82
N CYS A 78 5.43 8.56 12.59
CA CYS A 78 6.28 9.61 12.07
C CYS A 78 7.69 9.44 12.66
N VAL A 79 8.65 9.17 11.80
CA VAL A 79 10.08 9.03 12.16
C VAL A 79 10.89 9.98 11.30
N THR A 80 11.79 10.74 11.89
CA THR A 80 12.56 11.78 11.19
C THR A 80 14.02 11.80 11.62
N GLY A 81 14.84 12.46 10.82
CA GLY A 81 16.20 12.81 11.17
C GLY A 81 17.13 11.59 11.32
N ARG A 82 17.93 11.58 12.38
CA ARG A 82 18.99 10.56 12.59
C ARG A 82 18.46 9.14 12.61
N ALA A 83 17.25 8.92 13.12
CA ALA A 83 16.63 7.61 13.18
C ALA A 83 16.36 7.03 11.78
N PHE A 84 16.19 7.91 10.77
CA PHE A 84 15.94 7.51 9.38
C PHE A 84 16.98 8.12 8.42
N ALA A 85 18.26 8.01 8.74
CA ALA A 85 19.39 8.40 7.89
C ALA A 85 19.30 9.86 7.36
N GLY A 86 18.62 10.74 8.08
CA GLY A 86 18.43 12.15 7.73
C GLY A 86 17.17 12.45 6.92
N GLY A 87 16.43 11.43 6.48
CA GLY A 87 15.14 11.56 5.82
C GLY A 87 13.95 11.49 6.78
N SER A 88 12.81 11.09 6.25
CA SER A 88 11.59 10.90 7.03
C SER A 88 10.83 9.66 6.56
N ASP A 89 10.16 8.97 7.49
CA ASP A 89 9.39 7.76 7.23
C ASP A 89 7.97 7.91 7.80
N LEU A 90 7.00 7.66 6.96
CA LEU A 90 5.59 7.54 7.30
C LEU A 90 5.16 6.09 7.04
N GLY A 91 4.31 5.54 7.90
CA GLY A 91 3.77 4.22 7.60
C GLY A 91 2.84 3.69 8.68
N TYR A 92 2.12 2.69 8.32
CA TYR A 92 1.18 2.02 9.19
C TYR A 92 1.84 0.85 9.90
N ASN A 93 1.43 0.65 11.15
CA ASN A 93 1.77 -0.54 11.91
C ASN A 93 0.58 -0.94 12.76
N ARG A 94 0.22 -2.20 12.73
CA ARG A 94 -0.80 -2.69 13.66
C ARG A 94 -0.26 -2.70 15.08
N MET A 95 -1.07 -2.23 16.00
CA MET A 95 -0.81 -2.22 17.43
C MET A 95 -2.00 -2.76 18.19
N ASN A 96 -1.76 -3.30 19.38
CA ASN A 96 -2.80 -3.49 20.38
C ASN A 96 -2.28 -3.07 21.76
N PHE A 97 -3.10 -2.38 22.50
CA PHE A 97 -2.74 -1.86 23.82
C PHE A 97 -3.36 -2.73 24.92
N ARG A 98 -2.94 -3.99 24.99
CA ARG A 98 -3.42 -4.95 26.00
C ARG A 98 -3.03 -4.58 27.42
N TRP A 99 -2.02 -3.76 27.61
CA TRP A 99 -1.48 -3.37 28.93
C TRP A 99 -1.63 -1.86 29.20
N GLY A 100 -2.75 -1.28 28.77
CA GLY A 100 -3.08 0.12 28.99
C GLY A 100 -2.22 1.08 28.15
N ASN A 101 -1.10 1.52 28.69
CA ASN A 101 -0.16 2.42 28.01
C ASN A 101 1.02 1.68 27.33
N VAL A 102 0.99 0.36 27.29
CA VAL A 102 1.96 -0.46 26.57
C VAL A 102 1.24 -1.33 25.57
N GLY A 103 1.68 -1.28 24.33
CA GLY A 103 1.13 -2.10 23.24
C GLY A 103 2.20 -2.89 22.51
N THR A 104 1.79 -3.89 21.73
CA THR A 104 2.66 -4.53 20.75
C THR A 104 2.77 -3.66 19.51
N PHE A 105 3.91 -3.74 18.86
CA PHE A 105 4.22 -3.01 17.64
C PHE A 105 4.73 -3.99 16.59
N GLN A 106 3.87 -4.35 15.64
CA GLN A 106 4.24 -5.30 14.59
C GLN A 106 5.11 -4.61 13.53
N ILE A 107 6.22 -5.26 13.18
CA ILE A 107 7.18 -4.76 12.20
C ILE A 107 7.44 -5.85 11.16
N SER A 108 7.21 -5.52 9.91
CA SER A 108 7.51 -6.43 8.79
C SER A 108 9.02 -6.48 8.53
N PRO A 109 9.66 -7.65 8.54
CA PRO A 109 11.07 -7.79 8.19
C PRO A 109 11.39 -7.19 6.83
N GLY A 110 12.50 -6.46 6.75
CA GLY A 110 12.94 -5.79 5.52
C GLY A 110 12.30 -4.41 5.28
N SER A 111 11.32 -3.98 6.09
CA SER A 111 10.76 -2.63 6.00
C SER A 111 11.73 -1.56 6.49
N HIS A 112 11.46 -0.30 6.18
CA HIS A 112 12.22 0.84 6.74
C HIS A 112 12.26 0.80 8.27
N MET A 113 11.11 0.58 8.89
CA MET A 113 11.03 0.52 10.35
C MET A 113 11.79 -0.69 10.93
N TRP A 114 11.84 -1.81 10.20
CA TRP A 114 12.65 -2.95 10.61
C TRP A 114 14.14 -2.60 10.66
N GLN A 115 14.64 -1.80 9.72
CA GLN A 115 16.04 -1.35 9.71
C GLN A 115 16.31 -0.44 10.91
N VAL A 116 15.44 0.52 11.19
CA VAL A 116 15.54 1.43 12.34
C VAL A 116 15.56 0.65 13.66
N VAL A 117 14.60 -0.25 13.85
CA VAL A 117 14.48 -1.02 15.11
C VAL A 117 15.59 -2.05 15.27
N SER A 118 16.05 -2.65 14.19
CA SER A 118 17.19 -3.60 14.22
C SER A 118 18.50 -2.90 14.61
N GLU A 119 18.71 -1.67 14.15
CA GLU A 119 19.86 -0.87 14.55
C GLU A 119 19.78 -0.45 16.02
N ALA A 120 18.62 0.00 16.48
CA ALA A 120 18.39 0.31 17.88
C ALA A 120 18.60 -0.91 18.79
N TYR A 121 18.14 -2.09 18.36
CA TYR A 121 18.38 -3.35 19.08
C TYR A 121 19.88 -3.62 19.26
N ARG A 122 20.69 -3.46 18.20
CA ARG A 122 22.15 -3.66 18.25
C ARG A 122 22.83 -2.67 19.18
N ARG A 123 22.35 -1.43 19.21
CA ARG A 123 22.88 -0.36 20.08
C ARG A 123 22.33 -0.40 21.51
N LYS A 124 21.37 -1.27 21.80
CA LYS A 124 20.66 -1.35 23.08
C LYS A 124 19.90 -0.04 23.42
N GLU A 125 19.42 0.63 22.40
CA GLU A 125 18.66 1.88 22.49
C GLU A 125 17.16 1.61 22.30
N THR A 126 16.33 2.56 22.69
CA THR A 126 14.92 2.64 22.33
C THR A 126 14.74 3.55 21.12
N VAL A 127 13.61 3.44 20.41
CA VAL A 127 13.30 4.29 19.27
C VAL A 127 12.15 5.22 19.64
N PRO A 128 12.43 6.51 19.95
CA PRO A 128 11.37 7.49 20.15
C PRO A 128 10.65 7.77 18.82
N LEU A 129 9.33 7.81 18.85
CA LEU A 129 8.50 8.13 17.70
C LEU A 129 7.10 8.58 18.12
N THR A 130 6.33 9.06 17.15
CA THR A 130 4.94 9.41 17.33
C THR A 130 4.04 8.60 16.38
N PHE A 131 2.81 8.36 16.82
CA PHE A 131 1.71 7.88 15.97
C PHE A 131 0.67 8.97 15.85
N CYS A 132 0.38 9.36 14.60
CA CYS A 132 -0.53 10.43 14.27
C CYS A 132 -1.81 9.85 13.66
N PHE A 133 -2.97 10.31 14.12
CA PHE A 133 -4.28 9.90 13.65
C PHE A 133 -5.03 11.12 13.11
N GLY A 134 -5.86 10.95 12.07
CA GLY A 134 -6.56 12.04 11.44
C GLY A 134 -5.59 13.06 10.84
N VAL A 135 -4.72 12.60 9.96
CA VAL A 135 -3.65 13.38 9.32
C VAL A 135 -4.09 13.93 7.96
N PRO A 136 -3.34 14.87 7.37
CA PRO A 136 -3.55 15.29 5.99
C PRO A 136 -3.58 14.11 5.01
N ALA A 137 -4.51 14.13 4.06
CA ALA A 137 -4.74 13.02 3.14
C ALA A 137 -3.51 12.60 2.34
N ALA A 138 -2.61 13.54 2.01
CA ALA A 138 -1.35 13.22 1.35
C ALA A 138 -0.42 12.36 2.23
N CYS A 139 -0.39 12.62 3.54
CA CYS A 139 0.36 11.78 4.49
C CYS A 139 -0.22 10.36 4.58
N THR A 140 -1.56 10.24 4.51
CA THR A 140 -2.25 8.95 4.48
C THR A 140 -1.81 8.12 3.27
N LEU A 141 -1.77 8.71 2.07
CA LEU A 141 -1.35 8.02 0.85
C LEU A 141 0.11 7.60 0.89
N VAL A 142 1.00 8.49 1.34
CA VAL A 142 2.44 8.16 1.38
C VAL A 142 2.72 7.07 2.41
N ALA A 143 2.03 7.09 3.55
CA ALA A 143 2.17 6.05 4.58
C ALA A 143 1.77 4.65 4.09
N GLY A 144 0.86 4.55 3.11
CA GLY A 144 0.48 3.30 2.45
C GLY A 144 1.51 2.80 1.43
N GLY A 145 2.49 3.62 1.03
CA GLY A 145 3.47 3.30 -0.01
C GLY A 145 4.47 2.20 0.33
N ALA A 146 4.11 1.26 1.20
CA ALA A 146 4.96 0.16 1.63
C ALA A 146 5.55 -0.63 0.46
N PHE A 147 6.83 -1.07 0.64
CA PHE A 147 7.58 -1.90 -0.31
C PHE A 147 7.95 -1.25 -1.66
N GLY A 148 7.77 0.05 -1.82
CA GLY A 148 8.33 0.83 -2.94
C GLY A 148 9.84 1.10 -2.82
N TYR A 149 10.60 0.30 -2.06
CA TYR A 149 11.97 0.58 -1.60
C TYR A 149 13.01 0.72 -2.71
N ALA A 150 12.77 0.20 -3.89
CA ALA A 150 13.64 0.42 -5.04
C ALA A 150 13.64 1.90 -5.49
N ILE A 151 12.55 2.61 -5.24
CA ILE A 151 12.33 4.01 -5.63
C ILE A 151 12.35 4.94 -4.42
N MET A 152 11.83 4.47 -3.28
CA MET A 152 11.82 5.15 -1.99
C MET A 152 12.73 4.38 -1.01
N PRO A 153 14.07 4.52 -1.11
CA PRO A 153 14.99 3.79 -0.25
C PRO A 153 14.99 4.34 1.18
N HIS A 154 15.59 3.60 2.09
CA HIS A 154 15.83 4.07 3.45
C HIS A 154 16.59 5.41 3.44
N GLY A 155 16.08 6.40 4.14
CA GLY A 155 16.60 7.77 4.14
C GLY A 155 15.95 8.71 3.11
N CYS A 156 14.97 8.27 2.32
CA CYS A 156 14.16 9.18 1.51
C CYS A 156 13.32 10.11 2.39
N ASP A 157 12.77 11.18 1.80
CA ASP A 157 11.91 12.13 2.51
C ASP A 157 10.43 11.87 2.19
N GLU A 158 9.81 10.92 2.87
CA GLU A 158 8.41 10.57 2.66
C GLU A 158 7.46 11.69 3.06
N ILE A 159 7.79 12.46 4.11
CA ILE A 159 7.01 13.64 4.49
C ILE A 159 7.11 14.72 3.40
N GLY A 160 8.28 14.87 2.80
CA GLY A 160 8.47 15.78 1.67
C GLY A 160 7.69 15.34 0.43
N ILE A 161 7.57 14.04 0.19
CA ILE A 161 6.71 13.50 -0.88
C ILE A 161 5.24 13.85 -0.61
N ALA A 162 4.76 13.71 0.62
CA ALA A 162 3.42 14.14 1.01
C ALA A 162 3.23 15.65 0.79
N GLY A 163 4.25 16.47 1.11
CA GLY A 163 4.27 17.89 0.82
C GLY A 163 4.11 18.19 -0.67
N ALA A 164 4.79 17.44 -1.53
CA ALA A 164 4.68 17.60 -2.99
C ALA A 164 3.29 17.20 -3.52
N ILE A 165 2.68 16.16 -2.95
CA ILE A 165 1.32 15.73 -3.31
C ILE A 165 0.28 16.79 -2.95
N GLN A 166 0.38 17.41 -1.78
CA GLN A 166 -0.55 18.47 -1.35
C GLN A 166 -0.20 19.87 -1.88
N GLY A 167 0.96 20.03 -2.52
CA GLY A 167 1.40 21.29 -3.10
C GLY A 167 1.90 22.32 -2.08
N SER A 168 2.17 21.91 -0.84
CA SER A 168 2.67 22.78 0.25
C SER A 168 3.44 21.96 1.28
N PRO A 169 4.40 22.57 2.04
CA PRO A 169 5.11 21.86 3.08
C PRO A 169 4.18 21.22 4.11
N VAL A 170 4.45 19.99 4.50
CA VAL A 170 3.83 19.38 5.68
C VAL A 170 4.39 20.06 6.92
N ARG A 171 3.52 20.40 7.87
CA ARG A 171 3.89 21.04 9.13
C ARG A 171 4.25 19.99 10.17
N LEU A 172 5.41 20.10 10.76
CA LEU A 172 5.88 19.25 11.85
C LEU A 172 5.96 20.06 13.15
N VAL A 173 5.81 19.37 14.27
CA VAL A 173 5.97 19.93 15.60
C VAL A 173 6.76 18.95 16.47
N LYS A 174 7.61 19.46 17.37
CA LYS A 174 8.28 18.63 18.38
C LYS A 174 7.27 17.99 19.32
N ALA A 175 7.41 16.69 19.55
CA ALA A 175 6.63 15.99 20.55
C ALA A 175 6.88 16.59 21.97
N ARG A 176 5.94 16.39 22.88
CA ARG A 176 5.99 16.91 24.25
C ARG A 176 6.81 16.04 25.19
N THR A 177 6.76 14.73 24.98
CA THR A 177 7.24 13.75 25.97
C THR A 177 8.40 12.88 25.47
N VAL A 178 8.71 12.93 24.19
CA VAL A 178 9.80 12.17 23.56
C VAL A 178 10.57 13.04 22.56
N ASP A 179 11.81 12.66 22.27
CA ASP A 179 12.63 13.33 21.26
C ASP A 179 12.26 12.81 19.84
N ALA A 180 11.11 13.25 19.37
CA ALA A 180 10.56 12.93 18.06
C ALA A 180 9.74 14.08 17.50
N MET A 181 9.43 14.02 16.21
CA MET A 181 8.52 14.95 15.55
C MET A 181 7.14 14.31 15.40
N ALA A 182 6.10 15.15 15.35
CA ALA A 182 4.73 14.76 15.02
C ALA A 182 4.20 15.58 13.86
N LEU A 183 3.19 15.07 13.16
CA LEU A 183 2.42 15.83 12.17
C LEU A 183 1.56 16.86 12.91
N ALA A 184 1.87 18.14 12.75
CA ALA A 184 1.24 19.23 13.51
C ALA A 184 -0.26 19.37 13.25
N ASP A 185 -0.73 18.88 12.10
CA ASP A 185 -2.13 18.90 11.67
C ASP A 185 -2.91 17.63 12.02
N ALA A 186 -2.32 16.68 12.73
CA ALA A 186 -3.02 15.49 13.19
C ALA A 186 -4.14 15.84 14.19
N GLU A 187 -5.14 14.98 14.28
CA GLU A 187 -6.21 15.14 15.27
C GLU A 187 -5.79 14.58 16.63
N ILE A 188 -5.13 13.42 16.64
CA ILE A 188 -4.56 12.80 17.84
C ILE A 188 -3.15 12.36 17.53
N VAL A 189 -2.23 12.57 18.47
CA VAL A 189 -0.86 12.07 18.43
C VAL A 189 -0.59 11.27 19.70
N ILE A 190 -0.10 10.05 19.55
CA ILE A 190 0.43 9.24 20.64
C ILE A 190 1.94 9.32 20.59
N GLU A 191 2.54 9.77 21.67
CA GLU A 191 3.98 9.93 21.83
C GLU A 191 4.54 8.78 22.67
N GLY A 192 5.68 8.25 22.28
CA GLY A 192 6.28 7.16 23.01
C GLY A 192 7.56 6.63 22.37
N TYR A 193 7.95 5.44 22.78
CA TYR A 193 9.14 4.78 22.25
C TYR A 193 8.93 3.28 22.08
N ILE A 194 9.59 2.70 21.08
CA ILE A 194 9.70 1.26 20.93
C ILE A 194 10.88 0.77 21.78
N ASP A 195 10.66 -0.28 22.59
CA ASP A 195 11.76 -1.08 23.14
C ASP A 195 11.93 -2.36 22.33
N PRO A 196 12.97 -2.47 21.49
CA PRO A 196 13.20 -3.65 20.69
C PRO A 196 13.51 -4.93 21.48
N ARG A 197 13.87 -4.78 22.75
CA ARG A 197 14.27 -5.89 23.65
C ARG A 197 13.09 -6.40 24.47
N ASP A 198 12.11 -5.56 24.78
CA ASP A 198 10.83 -5.98 25.38
C ASP A 198 9.90 -6.46 24.26
N LYS A 199 9.68 -7.77 24.19
CA LYS A 199 8.79 -8.38 23.19
C LYS A 199 7.68 -9.13 23.87
N ARG A 200 6.44 -8.85 23.46
CA ARG A 200 5.23 -9.48 24.01
C ARG A 200 4.39 -10.11 22.90
N PHE A 201 3.57 -11.09 23.28
CA PHE A 201 2.63 -11.71 22.34
C PHE A 201 1.44 -10.80 22.04
N GLU A 202 1.02 -10.77 20.79
CA GLU A 202 -0.11 -9.96 20.35
C GLU A 202 -1.45 -10.42 20.90
N THR A 203 -1.59 -11.71 21.21
CA THR A 203 -2.82 -12.27 21.78
C THR A 203 -2.58 -13.04 23.08
N ALA A 204 -3.60 -13.08 23.96
CA ALA A 204 -3.56 -13.83 25.19
C ALA A 204 -3.43 -15.34 24.95
N GLU A 205 -4.04 -15.86 23.88
CA GLU A 205 -3.94 -17.28 23.52
C GLU A 205 -2.51 -17.68 23.15
N ALA A 206 -1.84 -16.85 22.30
CA ALA A 206 -0.44 -17.10 21.92
C ALA A 206 0.52 -16.95 23.11
N GLU A 207 0.22 -16.05 24.04
CA GLU A 207 0.98 -15.87 25.27
C GLU A 207 0.84 -17.09 26.19
N ALA A 208 -0.37 -17.60 26.35
CA ALA A 208 -0.66 -18.74 27.23
C ALA A 208 0.04 -20.03 26.78
N ASP A 209 0.13 -20.30 25.48
CA ASP A 209 0.81 -21.48 24.94
C ASP A 209 2.22 -21.24 24.44
N GLY A 210 2.70 -19.99 24.47
CA GLY A 210 4.05 -19.61 24.08
C GLY A 210 4.35 -19.76 22.58
N THR A 211 3.33 -19.80 21.72
CA THR A 211 3.49 -20.10 20.30
C THR A 211 3.29 -18.88 19.41
N GLN A 212 4.08 -18.77 18.35
CA GLN A 212 3.93 -17.76 17.30
C GLN A 212 3.40 -18.39 16.01
N GLY A 213 2.68 -17.60 15.20
CA GLY A 213 2.21 -18.04 13.89
C GLY A 213 1.08 -19.08 13.92
N ARG A 214 0.52 -19.39 15.08
CA ARG A 214 -0.53 -20.39 15.26
C ARG A 214 -1.93 -19.77 15.37
N HIS A 215 -2.12 -18.89 16.32
CA HIS A 215 -3.43 -18.28 16.62
C HIS A 215 -3.77 -17.19 15.61
N HIS A 216 -5.04 -17.11 15.22
CA HIS A 216 -5.53 -16.02 14.41
C HIS A 216 -5.54 -14.72 15.20
N PHE A 217 -5.18 -13.64 14.54
CA PHE A 217 -5.20 -12.34 15.17
C PHE A 217 -5.90 -11.31 14.27
N HIS A 218 -5.21 -10.77 13.30
CA HIS A 218 -5.65 -9.64 12.48
C HIS A 218 -5.90 -10.11 11.05
N PRO A 219 -6.94 -9.64 10.35
CA PRO A 219 -7.07 -9.92 8.91
C PRO A 219 -5.94 -9.22 8.15
N GLU A 220 -5.44 -9.86 7.11
CA GLU A 220 -4.32 -9.36 6.31
C GLU A 220 -4.77 -8.93 4.92
N TRP A 221 -3.99 -8.10 4.28
CA TRP A 221 -4.16 -7.62 2.91
C TRP A 221 -4.43 -8.73 1.88
N ALA A 222 -3.95 -9.93 2.14
CA ALA A 222 -4.16 -11.09 1.28
C ALA A 222 -5.60 -11.66 1.33
N GLY A 223 -6.51 -11.07 2.10
CA GLY A 223 -7.88 -11.54 2.29
C GLY A 223 -8.02 -12.74 3.22
N TYR A 224 -6.96 -13.12 3.94
CA TYR A 224 -6.95 -14.20 4.92
C TYR A 224 -6.66 -13.68 6.33
N MET A 225 -7.03 -14.48 7.33
CA MET A 225 -6.65 -14.16 8.69
C MET A 225 -5.14 -14.32 8.91
N GLY A 226 -4.50 -13.25 9.33
CA GLY A 226 -3.13 -13.25 9.81
C GLY A 226 -2.97 -13.99 11.12
N LYS A 227 -1.77 -14.07 11.60
CA LYS A 227 -1.40 -14.80 12.80
C LYS A 227 -0.82 -13.87 13.87
N SER A 228 -0.92 -14.31 15.12
CA SER A 228 -0.33 -13.66 16.27
C SER A 228 1.15 -13.99 16.38
N TYR A 229 1.95 -12.95 16.62
CA TYR A 229 3.39 -13.04 16.81
C TYR A 229 3.82 -12.46 18.15
N ARG A 230 5.09 -12.62 18.47
CA ARG A 230 5.77 -11.90 19.52
C ARG A 230 6.45 -10.70 18.93
N ALA A 231 5.95 -9.50 19.22
CA ALA A 231 6.39 -8.22 18.67
C ALA A 231 7.08 -7.35 19.71
N PRO A 232 7.98 -6.42 19.32
CA PRO A 232 8.46 -5.38 20.21
C PRO A 232 7.32 -4.59 20.84
N THR A 233 7.56 -3.99 22.00
CA THR A 233 6.57 -3.14 22.66
C THR A 233 6.75 -1.67 22.30
N PHE A 234 5.62 -0.98 22.26
CA PHE A 234 5.55 0.48 22.21
C PHE A 234 5.02 1.01 23.56
N HIS A 235 5.82 1.85 24.19
CA HIS A 235 5.51 2.44 25.48
C HIS A 235 5.05 3.88 25.31
N VAL A 236 3.83 4.20 25.69
CA VAL A 236 3.24 5.52 25.56
C VAL A 236 3.67 6.39 26.73
N THR A 237 4.18 7.59 26.43
CA THR A 237 4.60 8.59 27.40
C THR A 237 3.67 9.80 27.44
N GLY A 238 2.94 10.04 26.35
CA GLY A 238 2.00 11.14 26.25
C GLY A 238 0.99 10.97 25.12
N ILE A 239 -0.09 11.72 25.22
CA ILE A 239 -1.09 11.89 24.17
C ILE A 239 -1.28 13.40 23.99
N THR A 240 -1.22 13.85 22.75
CA THR A 240 -1.62 15.20 22.40
C THR A 240 -2.74 15.18 21.36
N MET A 241 -3.62 16.17 21.37
CA MET A 241 -4.75 16.20 20.45
C MET A 241 -5.29 17.60 20.24
N ARG A 242 -6.07 17.75 19.18
CA ARG A 242 -6.88 18.94 18.97
C ARG A 242 -7.96 19.05 20.04
N LYS A 243 -8.33 20.27 20.38
CA LYS A 243 -9.53 20.59 21.16
C LYS A 243 -10.74 20.45 20.23
N GLN A 244 -11.29 19.27 20.15
CA GLN A 244 -12.34 18.93 19.21
C GLN A 244 -13.51 18.23 19.88
N GLU A 245 -14.70 18.38 19.32
CA GLU A 245 -15.91 17.69 19.78
C GLU A 245 -16.11 16.33 19.08
N SER A 246 -15.55 16.16 17.89
CA SER A 246 -15.63 14.92 17.09
C SER A 246 -14.36 14.07 17.21
N LYS A 247 -14.55 12.74 17.15
CA LYS A 247 -13.42 11.79 17.08
C LYS A 247 -12.90 11.68 15.66
N PRO A 248 -11.60 11.37 15.47
CA PRO A 248 -11.04 11.15 14.15
C PRO A 248 -11.73 9.99 13.42
N ILE A 249 -11.83 10.11 12.10
CA ILE A 249 -12.26 9.01 11.25
C ILE A 249 -11.15 7.97 11.23
N ILE A 250 -11.50 6.75 11.59
CA ILE A 250 -10.61 5.59 11.55
C ILE A 250 -11.08 4.69 10.42
N PHE A 251 -10.15 4.25 9.60
CA PHE A 251 -10.40 3.25 8.56
C PHE A 251 -9.73 1.92 8.91
N ALA A 252 -10.28 0.84 8.36
CA ALA A 252 -9.77 -0.50 8.60
C ALA A 252 -8.51 -0.73 7.76
N LEU A 253 -7.34 -0.72 8.41
CA LEU A 253 -6.07 -1.09 7.79
C LEU A 253 -5.65 -2.47 8.23
N GLY A 254 -5.03 -3.20 7.31
CA GLY A 254 -4.59 -4.58 7.52
C GLY A 254 -5.64 -5.62 7.12
N ALA A 255 -6.71 -5.23 6.44
CA ALA A 255 -7.72 -6.12 5.89
C ALA A 255 -7.89 -5.90 4.40
N HIS A 256 -8.31 -6.89 3.64
CA HIS A 256 -8.58 -6.72 2.21
C HIS A 256 -9.89 -5.93 2.01
N THR A 257 -9.80 -4.61 2.15
CA THR A 257 -10.87 -3.63 2.00
C THR A 257 -10.56 -2.62 0.91
N LEU A 258 -11.56 -1.93 0.37
CA LEU A 258 -11.34 -0.95 -0.71
C LEU A 258 -10.54 0.27 -0.25
N ASP A 259 -10.73 0.72 0.97
CA ASP A 259 -10.01 1.88 1.51
C ASP A 259 -8.53 1.56 1.75
N GLU A 260 -8.20 0.38 2.30
CA GLU A 260 -6.83 -0.09 2.42
C GLU A 260 -6.18 -0.25 1.05
N HIS A 261 -6.83 -0.98 0.14
CA HIS A 261 -6.33 -1.20 -1.21
C HIS A 261 -5.98 0.10 -1.91
N ASN A 262 -6.89 1.07 -1.91
CA ASN A 262 -6.67 2.35 -2.59
C ASN A 262 -5.54 3.17 -1.94
N ILE A 263 -5.37 3.09 -0.62
CA ILE A 263 -4.28 3.76 0.08
C ILE A 263 -2.94 3.09 -0.24
N ASP A 264 -2.87 1.76 -0.15
CA ASP A 264 -1.63 1.01 -0.32
C ASP A 264 -1.14 1.00 -1.77
N THR A 265 -2.05 1.00 -2.75
CA THR A 265 -1.67 0.84 -4.15
C THR A 265 -1.25 2.14 -4.83
N CYS A 266 -1.77 3.30 -4.45
CA CYS A 266 -1.50 4.57 -5.15
C CYS A 266 0.00 4.92 -5.28
N ILE A 267 0.71 4.98 -4.17
CA ILE A 267 2.17 5.28 -4.17
C ILE A 267 2.93 4.10 -4.77
N ARG A 268 2.46 2.89 -4.56
CA ARG A 268 3.09 1.68 -5.09
C ARG A 268 3.03 1.62 -6.62
N GLU A 269 1.90 1.92 -7.22
CA GLU A 269 1.76 2.07 -8.68
C GLU A 269 2.71 3.12 -9.23
N ALA A 270 2.81 4.27 -8.55
CA ALA A 270 3.73 5.33 -8.91
C ALA A 270 5.21 4.89 -8.81
N CYS A 271 5.58 4.13 -7.78
CA CYS A 271 6.92 3.55 -7.66
C CYS A 271 7.21 2.53 -8.76
N MET A 272 6.25 1.69 -9.12
CA MET A 272 6.38 0.71 -10.21
C MET A 272 6.50 1.40 -11.57
N TYR A 273 5.69 2.42 -11.81
CA TYR A 273 5.78 3.25 -12.99
C TYR A 273 7.16 3.93 -13.10
N GLU A 274 7.63 4.54 -12.02
CA GLU A 274 8.93 5.19 -11.95
C GLU A 274 10.09 4.22 -12.13
N LEU A 275 10.01 3.02 -11.55
CA LEU A 275 11.00 1.96 -11.75
C LEU A 275 11.15 1.60 -13.24
N CYS A 276 10.02 1.39 -13.91
CA CYS A 276 10.02 1.10 -15.34
C CYS A 276 10.60 2.26 -16.17
N ASN A 277 10.26 3.49 -15.83
CA ASN A 277 10.79 4.69 -16.51
C ASN A 277 12.29 4.88 -16.27
N ARG A 278 12.84 4.53 -15.13
CA ARG A 278 14.29 4.57 -14.87
C ARG A 278 15.04 3.50 -15.62
N LEU A 279 14.42 2.34 -15.88
CA LEU A 279 15.01 1.28 -16.69
C LEU A 279 15.01 1.66 -18.18
N GLN A 280 13.85 2.03 -18.71
CA GLN A 280 13.70 2.47 -20.11
C GLN A 280 12.50 3.42 -20.22
N PRO A 281 12.72 4.73 -20.40
CA PRO A 281 11.67 5.72 -20.34
C PRO A 281 10.71 5.65 -21.53
N GLY A 282 9.42 5.92 -21.27
CA GLY A 282 8.39 6.15 -22.27
C GLY A 282 7.81 4.89 -22.92
N ILE A 283 8.18 3.70 -22.50
CA ILE A 283 7.55 2.43 -22.94
C ILE A 283 6.33 2.13 -22.08
N VAL A 284 6.47 2.13 -20.76
CA VAL A 284 5.34 1.94 -19.85
C VAL A 284 4.49 3.20 -19.83
N GLN A 285 3.22 3.03 -20.17
CA GLN A 285 2.25 4.14 -20.28
C GLN A 285 1.43 4.30 -19.02
N ASP A 286 1.14 3.20 -18.33
CA ASP A 286 0.32 3.17 -17.14
C ASP A 286 0.55 1.89 -16.34
N VAL A 287 0.18 1.91 -15.05
CA VAL A 287 0.33 0.80 -14.11
C VAL A 287 -0.93 0.71 -13.25
N ASN A 288 -1.44 -0.48 -13.06
CA ASN A 288 -2.57 -0.76 -12.18
C ASN A 288 -2.32 -2.00 -11.32
N VAL A 289 -2.62 -1.89 -10.04
CA VAL A 289 -2.72 -3.00 -9.08
C VAL A 289 -4.20 -3.23 -8.81
N PRO A 290 -4.88 -4.13 -9.51
CA PRO A 290 -6.32 -4.29 -9.38
C PRO A 290 -6.70 -4.99 -8.07
N TYR A 291 -7.84 -4.58 -7.49
CA TYR A 291 -8.34 -5.12 -6.22
C TYR A 291 -8.38 -6.66 -6.16
N CYS A 292 -8.75 -7.31 -7.25
CA CYS A 292 -8.81 -8.77 -7.33
C CYS A 292 -7.44 -9.47 -7.27
N MET A 293 -6.34 -8.74 -7.45
CA MET A 293 -4.98 -9.25 -7.29
C MET A 293 -4.37 -8.92 -5.91
N THR A 294 -5.19 -8.41 -5.00
CA THR A 294 -4.78 -7.90 -3.71
C THR A 294 -3.80 -6.71 -3.79
N ASP A 295 -3.44 -6.12 -2.67
CA ASP A 295 -2.63 -4.90 -2.65
C ASP A 295 -1.19 -5.15 -3.11
N TRP A 296 -0.71 -6.38 -2.92
CA TRP A 296 0.69 -6.74 -3.19
C TRP A 296 0.86 -7.93 -4.12
N GLY A 297 -0.23 -8.65 -4.45
CA GLY A 297 -0.16 -9.93 -5.15
C GLY A 297 0.09 -9.82 -6.65
N GLY A 298 -0.32 -8.74 -7.29
CA GLY A 298 -0.17 -8.60 -8.74
C GLY A 298 -0.09 -7.18 -9.25
N VAL A 299 0.36 -7.03 -10.49
CA VAL A 299 0.43 -5.77 -11.20
C VAL A 299 0.17 -5.95 -12.69
N ILE A 300 -0.45 -4.98 -13.31
CA ILE A 300 -0.64 -4.89 -14.75
C ILE A 300 0.05 -3.63 -15.24
N ILE A 301 0.88 -3.76 -16.27
CA ILE A 301 1.51 -2.62 -16.95
C ILE A 301 0.99 -2.50 -18.37
N GLN A 302 0.63 -1.30 -18.78
CA GLN A 302 0.31 -0.97 -20.15
C GLN A 302 1.56 -0.47 -20.86
N VAL A 303 1.93 -1.07 -21.98
CA VAL A 303 3.15 -0.74 -22.71
C VAL A 303 2.84 -0.29 -24.14
N LYS A 304 3.66 0.64 -24.62
CA LYS A 304 3.69 1.11 -26.01
C LYS A 304 5.09 0.93 -26.57
N LYS A 305 5.23 0.01 -27.52
CA LYS A 305 6.48 -0.20 -28.26
C LYS A 305 6.51 0.73 -29.47
N ARG A 306 7.49 1.63 -29.53
CA ARG A 306 7.61 2.67 -30.58
C ARG A 306 8.40 2.19 -31.78
N ASN A 307 9.21 1.15 -31.58
CA ASN A 307 10.07 0.60 -32.61
C ASN A 307 10.49 -0.84 -32.24
N ARG A 308 11.09 -1.56 -33.21
CA ARG A 308 11.49 -2.96 -33.05
C ARG A 308 12.55 -3.20 -31.95
N ILE A 309 13.36 -2.21 -31.61
CA ILE A 309 14.42 -2.36 -30.59
C ILE A 309 13.79 -2.44 -29.19
N GLU A 310 12.57 -1.94 -29.05
CA GLU A 310 11.83 -1.97 -27.79
C GLU A 310 11.09 -3.31 -27.55
N GLU A 311 11.05 -4.20 -28.56
CA GLU A 311 10.51 -5.54 -28.36
C GLU A 311 11.33 -6.33 -27.35
N GLY A 312 10.65 -6.92 -26.37
CA GLY A 312 11.26 -7.66 -25.27
C GLY A 312 11.42 -6.84 -23.98
N TRP A 313 11.38 -5.49 -24.03
CA TRP A 313 11.46 -4.66 -22.81
C TRP A 313 10.31 -4.90 -21.83
N GLN A 314 9.12 -5.24 -22.33
CA GLN A 314 7.99 -5.61 -21.46
C GLN A 314 8.37 -6.75 -20.49
N ARG A 315 9.13 -7.73 -20.92
CA ARG A 315 9.58 -8.86 -20.09
C ARG A 315 10.64 -8.44 -19.06
N ASN A 316 11.51 -7.49 -19.43
CA ASN A 316 12.50 -6.92 -18.52
C ASN A 316 11.79 -6.16 -17.38
N PHE A 317 10.76 -5.35 -17.69
CA PHE A 317 9.95 -4.66 -16.69
C PHE A 317 9.25 -5.65 -15.76
N LEU A 318 8.57 -6.66 -16.30
CA LEU A 318 7.90 -7.66 -15.50
C LEU A 318 8.86 -8.38 -14.54
N THR A 319 10.05 -8.73 -15.03
CA THR A 319 11.10 -9.36 -14.22
C THR A 319 11.58 -8.43 -13.11
N ALA A 320 11.82 -7.15 -13.42
CA ALA A 320 12.24 -6.15 -12.44
C ALA A 320 11.18 -5.92 -11.37
N LEU A 321 9.91 -5.82 -11.75
CA LEU A 321 8.78 -5.67 -10.84
C LEU A 321 8.66 -6.87 -9.88
N LEU A 322 8.77 -8.09 -10.41
CA LEU A 322 8.79 -9.30 -9.61
C LEU A 322 9.99 -9.39 -8.67
N ALA A 323 11.15 -8.90 -9.08
CA ALA A 323 12.38 -8.95 -8.29
C ALA A 323 12.40 -7.92 -7.16
N THR A 324 11.79 -6.75 -7.34
CA THR A 324 11.88 -5.62 -6.41
C THR A 324 10.68 -5.49 -5.47
N SER A 325 9.55 -6.12 -5.79
CA SER A 325 8.32 -5.99 -5.01
C SER A 325 8.09 -7.22 -4.15
N GLN A 326 8.14 -7.05 -2.84
CA GLN A 326 7.78 -8.12 -1.90
C GLN A 326 6.31 -8.51 -2.08
N GLY A 327 6.01 -9.78 -1.96
CA GLY A 327 4.64 -10.31 -2.04
C GLY A 327 4.07 -10.45 -3.46
N MET A 328 4.71 -9.87 -4.48
CA MET A 328 4.20 -9.93 -5.85
C MET A 328 4.31 -11.34 -6.44
N ARG A 329 3.20 -11.84 -6.98
CA ARG A 329 3.08 -13.18 -7.56
C ARG A 329 2.92 -13.15 -9.06
N ILE A 330 2.17 -12.17 -9.58
CA ILE A 330 1.81 -12.08 -10.98
C ILE A 330 2.12 -10.68 -11.49
N ALA A 331 2.85 -10.59 -12.59
CA ALA A 331 3.06 -9.35 -13.31
C ALA A 331 2.65 -9.54 -14.78
N ILE A 332 1.79 -8.67 -15.28
CA ILE A 332 1.17 -8.79 -16.62
C ILE A 332 1.53 -7.54 -17.43
N ALA A 333 1.98 -7.75 -18.66
CA ALA A 333 2.13 -6.67 -19.64
C ALA A 333 1.08 -6.80 -20.74
N VAL A 334 0.43 -5.69 -21.07
CA VAL A 334 -0.54 -5.59 -22.16
C VAL A 334 -0.22 -4.40 -23.05
N SER A 335 -0.72 -4.39 -24.29
CA SER A 335 -0.56 -3.27 -25.22
C SER A 335 -1.47 -2.09 -24.87
N GLU A 336 -1.23 -0.94 -25.51
CA GLU A 336 -1.92 0.33 -25.25
C GLU A 336 -3.44 0.32 -25.56
N ASP A 337 -3.91 -0.62 -26.34
CA ASP A 337 -5.34 -0.79 -26.67
C ASP A 337 -6.14 -1.57 -25.61
N ILE A 338 -5.46 -2.08 -24.56
CA ILE A 338 -6.08 -2.81 -23.46
C ILE A 338 -6.31 -1.87 -22.28
N ASP A 339 -7.52 -1.92 -21.71
CA ASP A 339 -7.83 -1.24 -20.46
C ASP A 339 -7.32 -2.04 -19.26
N ILE A 340 -6.27 -1.54 -18.64
CA ILE A 340 -5.69 -2.18 -17.46
C ILE A 340 -6.58 -2.09 -16.21
N TYR A 341 -7.62 -1.25 -16.23
CA TYR A 341 -8.61 -1.14 -15.16
C TYR A 341 -9.82 -2.06 -15.36
N SER A 342 -9.90 -2.75 -16.51
CA SER A 342 -10.90 -3.77 -16.82
C SER A 342 -10.25 -5.14 -16.81
N MET A 343 -10.53 -5.94 -15.78
CA MET A 343 -10.02 -7.31 -15.70
C MET A 343 -10.54 -8.21 -16.82
N ASP A 344 -11.74 -7.95 -17.32
CA ASP A 344 -12.28 -8.67 -18.49
C ASP A 344 -11.43 -8.39 -19.72
N ASP A 345 -11.00 -7.15 -19.95
CA ASP A 345 -10.15 -6.78 -21.08
C ASP A 345 -8.73 -7.37 -20.96
N VAL A 346 -8.18 -7.36 -19.74
CA VAL A 346 -6.87 -7.96 -19.44
C VAL A 346 -6.89 -9.47 -19.65
N LEU A 347 -7.90 -10.16 -19.13
CA LEU A 347 -8.04 -11.62 -19.31
C LEU A 347 -8.28 -11.99 -20.77
N TRP A 348 -9.05 -11.16 -21.50
CA TRP A 348 -9.22 -11.33 -22.93
C TRP A 348 -7.88 -11.22 -23.67
N ALA A 349 -7.05 -10.22 -23.33
CA ALA A 349 -5.71 -10.06 -23.92
C ALA A 349 -4.82 -11.28 -23.63
N ILE A 350 -4.79 -11.77 -22.40
CA ILE A 350 -4.05 -12.99 -22.03
C ILE A 350 -4.51 -14.18 -22.87
N THR A 351 -5.82 -14.36 -23.00
CA THR A 351 -6.39 -15.52 -23.69
C THR A 351 -6.12 -15.49 -25.19
N THR A 352 -6.07 -14.30 -25.81
CA THR A 352 -6.03 -14.15 -27.27
C THR A 352 -4.64 -13.80 -27.83
N ARG A 353 -3.72 -13.29 -27.00
CA ARG A 353 -2.41 -12.76 -27.43
C ARG A 353 -1.23 -13.55 -26.87
N MET A 354 -1.38 -14.19 -25.73
CA MET A 354 -0.29 -14.91 -25.08
C MET A 354 -0.10 -16.30 -25.68
N ASN A 355 1.15 -16.65 -26.00
CA ASN A 355 1.56 -18.03 -26.27
C ASN A 355 2.19 -18.63 -25.01
N PRO A 356 1.56 -19.63 -24.35
CA PRO A 356 2.07 -20.16 -23.08
C PRO A 356 3.50 -20.72 -23.11
N GLN A 357 3.98 -21.12 -24.29
CA GLN A 357 5.34 -21.65 -24.44
C GLN A 357 6.43 -20.57 -24.52
N LYS A 358 6.05 -19.32 -24.86
CA LYS A 358 7.01 -18.25 -25.17
C LYS A 358 6.84 -17.03 -24.27
N ASP A 359 5.61 -16.75 -23.84
CA ASP A 359 5.24 -15.47 -23.25
C ASP A 359 5.02 -15.55 -21.74
N LEU A 360 5.33 -16.72 -21.15
CA LEU A 360 5.44 -16.91 -19.72
C LEU A 360 6.90 -16.86 -19.28
N VAL A 361 7.20 -16.03 -18.28
CA VAL A 361 8.52 -15.96 -17.65
C VAL A 361 8.37 -16.30 -16.17
N ILE A 362 9.04 -17.35 -15.74
CA ILE A 362 9.12 -17.75 -14.34
C ILE A 362 10.55 -17.45 -13.87
N PRO A 363 10.77 -16.30 -13.20
CA PRO A 363 12.10 -15.98 -12.71
C PRO A 363 12.58 -17.01 -11.68
N THR A 364 13.89 -17.16 -11.56
CA THR A 364 14.50 -17.94 -10.49
C THR A 364 13.98 -17.43 -9.14
N PRO A 365 13.55 -18.32 -8.23
CA PRO A 365 13.09 -17.92 -6.90
C PRO A 365 14.13 -17.08 -6.18
N GLY A 366 13.71 -15.99 -5.58
CA GLY A 366 14.53 -15.06 -4.82
C GLY A 366 13.99 -14.81 -3.41
N GLY A 367 14.72 -14.05 -2.61
CA GLY A 367 14.28 -13.65 -1.28
C GLY A 367 13.06 -12.72 -1.37
N ARG A 368 11.96 -13.12 -0.74
CA ARG A 368 10.69 -12.37 -0.75
C ARG A 368 10.38 -11.67 0.56
N GLY A 369 11.23 -11.82 1.55
CA GLY A 369 10.96 -11.30 2.89
C GLY A 369 9.84 -12.08 3.59
N GLN A 370 9.00 -11.38 4.31
CA GLN A 370 7.87 -11.96 5.02
C GLN A 370 6.74 -12.34 4.06
N THR A 371 6.20 -13.55 4.22
CA THR A 371 5.04 -13.97 3.46
C THR A 371 3.79 -14.13 4.35
N PHE A 372 2.66 -13.64 3.85
CA PHE A 372 1.35 -13.80 4.47
C PHE A 372 0.47 -14.82 3.72
N MET A 373 0.92 -15.28 2.55
CA MET A 373 0.16 -16.19 1.71
C MET A 373 0.16 -17.61 2.28
N PRO A 374 -1.01 -18.22 2.53
CA PRO A 374 -1.08 -19.58 3.04
C PRO A 374 -0.38 -20.62 2.16
N ALA A 375 -0.46 -20.45 0.84
CA ALA A 375 0.19 -21.34 -0.13
C ALA A 375 1.72 -21.41 0.06
N GLU A 376 2.34 -20.27 0.38
CA GLU A 376 3.79 -20.19 0.62
C GLU A 376 4.21 -20.90 1.91
N ARG A 377 3.38 -20.80 2.94
CA ARG A 377 3.62 -21.49 4.21
C ARG A 377 3.57 -23.01 4.07
N MET A 378 2.73 -23.50 3.17
CA MET A 378 2.60 -24.95 2.93
C MET A 378 3.83 -25.50 2.19
N THR A 379 4.42 -24.75 1.27
CA THR A 379 5.59 -25.16 0.50
C THR A 379 6.89 -25.10 1.30
N ALA A 380 6.99 -24.20 2.26
CA ALA A 380 8.16 -24.08 3.13
C ALA A 380 8.34 -25.24 4.13
N GLY A 381 7.37 -26.13 4.25
CA GLY A 381 7.43 -27.28 5.18
C GLY A 381 7.45 -26.89 6.66
N ASP A 382 7.33 -25.62 6.96
CA ASP A 382 7.45 -25.10 8.32
C ASP A 382 6.08 -24.90 8.96
N LYS A 383 5.79 -25.71 9.97
CA LYS A 383 4.57 -25.60 10.78
C LYS A 383 4.62 -24.42 11.75
N GLN A 384 5.79 -23.83 11.97
CA GLN A 384 6.01 -22.68 12.84
C GLN A 384 6.59 -21.52 12.02
N TRP A 385 5.76 -20.94 11.17
CA TRP A 385 6.17 -19.73 10.46
C TRP A 385 6.46 -18.62 11.46
N THR A 386 7.69 -18.13 11.43
CA THR A 386 8.10 -16.96 12.20
C THR A 386 8.28 -15.77 11.27
N ALA A 387 8.11 -14.56 11.79
CA ALA A 387 8.35 -13.34 11.02
C ALA A 387 9.78 -13.19 10.49
N THR A 388 10.66 -14.10 10.85
CA THR A 388 12.06 -14.16 10.41
C THR A 388 12.32 -15.15 9.28
N ASN A 389 11.34 -15.99 8.94
CA ASN A 389 11.51 -16.95 7.84
C ASN A 389 11.36 -16.21 6.51
N THR A 390 12.41 -16.26 5.71
CA THR A 390 12.40 -15.82 4.32
C THR A 390 11.91 -16.96 3.44
N SER A 391 10.95 -16.71 2.59
CA SER A 391 10.60 -17.64 1.52
C SER A 391 11.42 -17.35 0.27
N TYR A 392 11.87 -18.41 -0.38
CA TYR A 392 12.44 -18.37 -1.72
C TYR A 392 11.36 -18.77 -2.71
N GLU A 393 10.70 -17.78 -3.28
CA GLU A 393 9.57 -18.03 -4.18
C GLU A 393 9.67 -17.22 -5.46
N GLY A 394 9.29 -17.84 -6.55
CA GLY A 394 9.18 -17.20 -7.86
C GLY A 394 7.84 -16.46 -8.00
N GLY A 395 7.76 -15.63 -9.02
CA GLY A 395 6.54 -15.06 -9.53
C GLY A 395 6.28 -15.55 -10.94
N LEU A 396 5.16 -15.17 -11.50
CA LEU A 396 4.77 -15.41 -12.88
C LEU A 396 4.69 -14.08 -13.62
N ALA A 397 5.49 -13.94 -14.68
CA ALA A 397 5.34 -12.84 -15.64
C ALA A 397 4.58 -13.33 -16.87
N ILE A 398 3.61 -12.54 -17.31
CA ILE A 398 2.76 -12.82 -18.48
C ILE A 398 2.91 -11.69 -19.48
N ASP A 399 3.45 -11.98 -20.64
CA ASP A 399 3.50 -11.07 -21.78
C ASP A 399 2.27 -11.29 -22.67
N ALA A 400 1.28 -10.42 -22.55
CA ALA A 400 0.08 -10.43 -23.38
C ALA A 400 0.04 -9.21 -24.31
N THR A 401 1.22 -8.74 -24.72
CA THR A 401 1.35 -7.63 -25.67
C THR A 401 1.30 -8.10 -27.11
N THR A 402 0.84 -7.24 -27.99
CA THR A 402 0.98 -7.42 -29.43
C THR A 402 2.46 -7.30 -29.82
N PRO A 403 3.05 -8.26 -30.56
CA PRO A 403 4.41 -8.14 -31.05
C PRO A 403 4.56 -6.94 -31.99
N TYR A 404 5.68 -6.24 -31.89
CA TYR A 404 5.93 -5.07 -32.73
C TYR A 404 5.97 -5.42 -34.23
N GLY A 405 5.20 -4.71 -35.02
CA GLY A 405 5.06 -4.91 -36.47
C GLY A 405 4.01 -5.93 -36.89
N TYR A 406 3.23 -6.42 -35.94
CA TYR A 406 2.10 -7.33 -36.19
C TYR A 406 0.77 -6.73 -35.70
N GLU A 407 0.71 -5.42 -35.49
CA GLU A 407 -0.46 -4.74 -34.92
C GLU A 407 -1.72 -4.95 -35.75
N GLU A 408 -1.58 -5.07 -37.10
CA GLU A 408 -2.71 -5.30 -38.01
C GLU A 408 -3.39 -6.66 -37.79
N ASP A 409 -2.65 -7.69 -37.36
CA ASP A 409 -3.20 -9.01 -37.09
C ASP A 409 -4.04 -9.05 -35.79
N PHE A 410 -3.89 -8.00 -34.97
CA PHE A 410 -4.56 -7.85 -33.66
C PHE A 410 -5.62 -6.75 -33.64
N LEU A 411 -6.02 -6.25 -34.81
CA LEU A 411 -7.05 -5.23 -34.88
C LEU A 411 -8.39 -5.76 -34.37
N ARG A 412 -8.98 -5.01 -33.45
CA ARG A 412 -10.33 -5.28 -32.96
C ARG A 412 -11.37 -4.79 -33.98
N PRO A 413 -12.42 -5.56 -34.23
CA PRO A 413 -13.49 -5.12 -35.11
C PRO A 413 -14.18 -3.90 -34.47
N GLN A 414 -14.42 -2.89 -35.28
CA GLN A 414 -15.23 -1.72 -34.89
C GLN A 414 -16.67 -1.94 -35.37
N TYR A 415 -17.60 -1.99 -34.43
CA TYR A 415 -19.00 -2.14 -34.76
C TYR A 415 -19.67 -0.75 -34.81
N PRO A 416 -20.53 -0.46 -35.80
CA PRO A 416 -21.14 0.85 -35.97
C PRO A 416 -22.30 1.08 -35.01
N VAL A 417 -22.07 0.87 -33.72
CA VAL A 417 -23.11 0.96 -32.67
C VAL A 417 -23.22 2.33 -32.02
N GLY A 418 -22.24 3.22 -32.28
CA GLY A 418 -22.30 4.59 -31.75
C GLY A 418 -23.49 5.42 -32.24
N HIS A 419 -24.21 4.95 -33.24
CA HIS A 419 -25.45 5.55 -33.74
C HIS A 419 -26.70 4.91 -33.17
N VAL A 420 -26.59 3.81 -32.41
CA VAL A 420 -27.72 3.10 -31.83
C VAL A 420 -27.99 3.62 -30.43
N LYS A 421 -29.17 4.20 -30.23
CA LYS A 421 -29.63 4.57 -28.89
C LYS A 421 -30.36 3.38 -28.29
N LEU A 422 -29.91 2.88 -27.17
CA LEU A 422 -30.54 1.75 -26.47
C LEU A 422 -32.01 2.05 -26.13
N GLU A 423 -32.32 3.31 -25.91
CA GLU A 423 -33.66 3.81 -25.59
C GLU A 423 -34.66 3.61 -26.74
N ASP A 424 -34.20 3.44 -27.97
CA ASP A 424 -35.05 3.17 -29.12
C ASP A 424 -35.54 1.70 -29.15
N PHE A 425 -34.87 0.82 -28.39
CA PHE A 425 -35.11 -0.63 -28.40
C PHE A 425 -35.48 -1.22 -27.04
N LEU A 426 -35.08 -0.57 -25.96
CA LEU A 426 -35.20 -1.09 -24.59
C LEU A 426 -35.84 -0.06 -23.66
N SER A 427 -36.63 -0.55 -22.73
CA SER A 427 -37.17 0.30 -21.64
C SER A 427 -36.01 0.71 -20.68
N LYS A 428 -36.25 1.77 -19.88
CA LYS A 428 -35.24 2.22 -18.87
C LYS A 428 -34.85 1.11 -17.90
N ASP A 429 -35.80 0.28 -17.47
CA ASP A 429 -35.54 -0.84 -16.55
C ASP A 429 -34.70 -1.95 -17.22
N GLN A 430 -34.98 -2.23 -18.49
CA GLN A 430 -34.18 -3.17 -19.27
C GLN A 430 -32.76 -2.65 -19.48
N ILE A 431 -32.57 -1.36 -19.77
CA ILE A 431 -31.27 -0.71 -19.91
C ILE A 431 -30.49 -0.80 -18.59
N ALA A 432 -31.13 -0.49 -17.45
CA ALA A 432 -30.51 -0.59 -16.14
C ALA A 432 -30.07 -2.02 -15.81
N ASN A 433 -30.93 -3.00 -16.12
CA ASN A 433 -30.63 -4.43 -15.90
C ASN A 433 -29.47 -4.91 -16.79
N VAL A 434 -29.44 -4.52 -18.07
CA VAL A 434 -28.34 -4.85 -19.00
C VAL A 434 -27.04 -4.21 -18.53
N LYS A 435 -27.05 -2.92 -18.18
CA LYS A 435 -25.85 -2.23 -17.66
C LYS A 435 -25.31 -2.87 -16.37
N GLY A 436 -26.19 -3.32 -15.48
CA GLY A 436 -25.79 -4.00 -14.26
C GLY A 436 -25.17 -5.40 -14.49
N ARG A 437 -25.62 -6.11 -15.52
CA ARG A 437 -25.12 -7.46 -15.84
C ARG A 437 -23.90 -7.51 -16.76
N MET A 438 -23.70 -6.47 -17.55
CA MET A 438 -22.70 -6.42 -18.63
C MET A 438 -21.66 -5.30 -18.41
N SER A 439 -21.40 -4.88 -17.18
CA SER A 439 -20.48 -3.78 -16.92
C SER A 439 -19.10 -3.97 -17.56
N GLY A 440 -18.52 -5.16 -17.48
CA GLY A 440 -17.25 -5.49 -18.12
C GLY A 440 -17.33 -5.52 -19.64
N TRP A 441 -18.35 -6.17 -20.19
CA TRP A 441 -18.58 -6.24 -21.63
C TRP A 441 -18.86 -4.87 -22.25
N LEU A 442 -19.62 -4.01 -21.59
CA LEU A 442 -19.90 -2.65 -22.06
C LEU A 442 -18.63 -1.79 -22.11
N THR A 443 -17.68 -2.01 -21.21
CA THR A 443 -16.40 -1.32 -21.23
C THR A 443 -15.57 -1.75 -22.44
N ILE A 444 -15.53 -3.03 -22.76
CA ILE A 444 -14.88 -3.56 -23.97
C ILE A 444 -15.55 -3.01 -25.22
N LEU A 445 -16.87 -3.06 -25.28
CA LEU A 445 -17.64 -2.57 -26.43
C LEU A 445 -17.52 -1.05 -26.61
N ALA A 446 -17.50 -0.27 -25.52
CA ALA A 446 -17.32 1.18 -25.60
C ALA A 446 -15.97 1.58 -26.20
N LYS A 447 -14.92 0.78 -26.03
CA LYS A 447 -13.59 1.01 -26.63
C LYS A 447 -13.48 0.61 -28.09
N THR A 448 -14.37 -0.26 -28.54
CA THR A 448 -14.45 -0.68 -29.96
C THR A 448 -15.34 0.25 -30.80
N GLY A 449 -15.68 1.45 -30.33
CA GLY A 449 -16.46 2.45 -31.04
C GLY A 449 -17.94 2.46 -30.72
N PHE A 450 -18.33 1.91 -29.55
CA PHE A 450 -19.69 1.99 -29.02
C PHE A 450 -19.92 3.25 -28.21
#